data_6e96effbcadcf1d3a546b8b20f03b04f
#
_entry.id   6e96effbcadcf1d3a546b8b20f03b04f
#
_cell.length_a   1.000
_cell.length_b   1.000
_cell.length_c   1.000
_cell.angle_alpha   90.00
_cell.angle_beta   90.00
_cell.angle_gamma   90.00
#
_symmetry.space_group_name_H-M   'P 1'
#
loop_
_entity.id
_entity.type
_entity.pdbx_description
1 polymer ?
#
loop_
_entity_poly.entity_id
_entity_poly.type
_entity_poly.pdbx_seq_one_letter_code
_entity_poly.pdbx_strand_id
1 'polypeptide(L)'
;MKRHLSLTVSSSLSIVLFTVHLAHDIVFGLDSMSRAGTFTFLLIMLVSLYGTLELTGRRSGYVITLLLGIVAAGVPVLHRVGGPRSARWGFFFVWTLLALGASGVFSAALSVRGLWRSVRERREAPSFQA
;
A
#
# COMPACT_ATOMS: atom_id res chain seq x y z
N MET A 1 14.53 11.36 -12.21
CA MET A 1 13.18 11.09 -12.68
C MET A 1 12.78 9.61 -12.65
N LYS A 2 13.51 8.68 -13.26
CA LYS A 2 13.10 7.26 -13.37
C LYS A 2 12.88 6.52 -12.03
N ARG A 3 13.49 6.95 -10.93
CA ARG A 3 13.46 6.23 -9.63
C ARG A 3 12.17 6.43 -8.82
N HIS A 4 11.53 7.58 -8.96
CA HIS A 4 10.25 7.86 -8.29
C HIS A 4 9.09 7.19 -9.03
N LEU A 5 9.22 7.02 -10.35
CA LEU A 5 8.20 6.40 -11.19
C LEU A 5 7.86 4.98 -10.72
N SER A 6 8.86 4.15 -10.44
CA SER A 6 8.62 2.77 -9.98
C SER A 6 7.85 2.70 -8.66
N LEU A 7 8.15 3.59 -7.70
CA LEU A 7 7.41 3.65 -6.44
C LEU A 7 5.99 4.16 -6.68
N THR A 8 5.83 5.24 -7.46
CA THR A 8 4.51 5.78 -7.80
C THR A 8 3.64 4.74 -8.51
N VAL A 9 4.18 4.06 -9.51
CA VAL A 9 3.44 3.00 -10.23
C VAL A 9 3.07 1.85 -9.30
N SER A 10 4.01 1.35 -8.49
CA SER A 10 3.75 0.24 -7.58
C SER A 10 2.73 0.58 -6.50
N SER A 11 2.82 1.76 -5.86
CA SER A 11 1.87 2.17 -4.84
C SER A 11 0.50 2.51 -5.43
N SER A 12 0.42 3.11 -6.62
CA SER A 12 -0.84 3.32 -7.34
C SER A 12 -1.51 1.99 -7.68
N LEU A 13 -0.74 1.01 -8.14
CA LEU A 13 -1.24 -0.34 -8.40
C LEU A 13 -1.79 -0.99 -7.13
N SER A 14 -1.11 -0.85 -5.99
CA SER A 14 -1.60 -1.34 -4.70
C SER A 14 -2.92 -0.67 -4.30
N ILE A 15 -3.07 0.64 -4.51
CA ILE A 15 -4.32 1.37 -4.23
C ILE A 15 -5.47 0.86 -5.11
N VAL A 16 -5.23 0.69 -6.41
CA VAL A 16 -6.23 0.15 -7.34
C VAL A 16 -6.64 -1.26 -6.96
N LEU A 17 -5.67 -2.15 -6.70
CA LEU A 17 -5.95 -3.52 -6.29
C LEU A 17 -6.72 -3.59 -4.96
N PHE A 18 -6.38 -2.73 -4.00
CA PHE A 18 -7.13 -2.61 -2.76
C PHE A 18 -8.58 -2.19 -3.00
N THR A 19 -8.78 -1.19 -3.84
CA THR A 19 -10.13 -0.69 -4.17
C THR A 19 -10.96 -1.77 -4.86
N VAL A 20 -10.37 -2.48 -5.83
CA VAL A 20 -11.03 -3.58 -6.52
C VAL A 20 -11.35 -4.73 -5.57
N HIS A 21 -10.40 -5.09 -4.67
CA HIS A 21 -10.61 -6.14 -3.69
C HIS A 21 -11.74 -5.79 -2.71
N LEU A 22 -11.75 -4.58 -2.16
CA LEU A 22 -12.82 -4.12 -1.28
C LEU A 22 -14.18 -4.08 -2.00
N ALA A 23 -14.22 -3.58 -3.24
CA ALA A 23 -15.45 -3.56 -4.03
C ALA A 23 -16.00 -4.98 -4.24
N HIS A 24 -15.12 -5.94 -4.55
CA HIS A 24 -15.47 -7.35 -4.64
C HIS A 24 -16.07 -7.87 -3.33
N ASP A 25 -15.43 -7.60 -2.19
CA ASP A 25 -15.89 -8.06 -0.89
C ASP A 25 -17.27 -7.50 -0.52
N ILE A 26 -17.51 -6.23 -0.84
CA ILE A 26 -18.81 -5.58 -0.62
C ILE A 26 -19.89 -6.22 -1.51
N VAL A 27 -19.61 -6.37 -2.81
CA VAL A 27 -20.59 -6.91 -3.78
C VAL A 27 -20.99 -8.35 -3.44
N PHE A 28 -20.05 -9.17 -3.01
CA PHE A 28 -20.30 -10.57 -2.67
C PHE A 28 -20.66 -10.80 -1.19
N GLY A 29 -20.82 -9.72 -0.41
CA GLY A 29 -21.18 -9.81 1.01
C GLY A 29 -20.14 -10.54 1.86
N LEU A 30 -18.87 -10.50 1.44
CA LEU A 30 -17.75 -11.11 2.17
C LEU A 30 -17.21 -10.16 3.24
N ASP A 31 -17.50 -8.88 3.09
CA ASP A 31 -17.09 -7.83 4.00
C ASP A 31 -17.96 -7.84 5.26
N SER A 32 -17.30 -7.92 6.41
CA SER A 32 -17.91 -7.77 7.74
C SER A 32 -17.69 -6.38 8.35
N MET A 33 -17.14 -5.44 7.56
CA MET A 33 -16.81 -4.11 8.04
C MET A 33 -18.08 -3.30 8.33
N SER A 34 -18.05 -2.54 9.43
CA SER A 34 -19.08 -1.55 9.71
C SER A 34 -18.99 -0.38 8.71
N ARG A 35 -20.06 0.39 8.57
CA ARG A 35 -20.06 1.62 7.77
C ARG A 35 -18.90 2.55 8.14
N ALA A 36 -18.61 2.71 9.43
CA ALA A 36 -17.49 3.49 9.92
C ALA A 36 -16.15 2.91 9.45
N GLY A 37 -16.01 1.59 9.46
CA GLY A 37 -14.81 0.90 8.94
C GLY A 37 -14.59 1.18 7.45
N THR A 38 -15.64 1.10 6.64
CA THR A 38 -15.58 1.41 5.21
C THR A 38 -15.15 2.86 4.96
N PHE A 39 -15.73 3.83 5.70
CA PHE A 39 -15.30 5.23 5.61
C PHE A 39 -13.84 5.44 6.00
N THR A 40 -13.41 4.82 7.10
CA THR A 40 -12.02 4.88 7.55
C THR A 40 -11.07 4.32 6.47
N PHE A 41 -11.44 3.20 5.87
CA PHE A 41 -10.66 2.61 4.79
C PHE A 41 -10.54 3.54 3.57
N LEU A 42 -11.66 4.14 3.13
CA LEU A 42 -11.66 5.10 2.03
C LEU A 42 -10.77 6.31 2.33
N LEU A 43 -10.80 6.82 3.58
CA LEU A 43 -9.93 7.91 4.01
C LEU A 43 -8.44 7.51 3.94
N ILE A 44 -8.11 6.29 4.39
CA ILE A 44 -6.75 5.75 4.28
C ILE A 44 -6.32 5.67 2.82
N MET A 45 -7.19 5.22 1.92
CA MET A 45 -6.89 5.15 0.48
C MET A 45 -6.65 6.55 -0.10
N LEU A 46 -7.44 7.54 0.29
CA LEU A 46 -7.27 8.93 -0.16
C LEU A 46 -5.94 9.52 0.31
N VAL A 47 -5.60 9.34 1.60
CA VAL A 47 -4.30 9.76 2.16
C VAL A 47 -3.15 9.06 1.46
N SER A 48 -3.30 7.77 1.15
CA SER A 48 -2.29 6.99 0.44
C SER A 48 -2.10 7.48 -1.00
N LEU A 49 -3.19 7.83 -1.69
CA LEU A 49 -3.15 8.40 -3.02
C LEU A 49 -2.44 9.76 -3.02
N TYR A 50 -2.80 10.64 -2.06
CA TYR A 50 -2.12 11.92 -1.87
C TYR A 50 -0.62 11.73 -1.59
N GLY A 51 -0.27 10.82 -0.67
CA GLY A 51 1.12 10.49 -0.36
C GLY A 51 1.91 9.97 -1.56
N THR A 52 1.24 9.19 -2.41
CA THR A 52 1.84 8.61 -3.62
C THR A 52 2.07 9.65 -4.72
N LEU A 53 1.13 10.56 -4.94
CA LEU A 53 1.16 11.50 -6.06
C LEU A 53 1.85 12.82 -5.69
N GLU A 54 1.44 13.44 -4.58
CA GLU A 54 1.87 14.79 -4.21
C GLU A 54 3.15 14.80 -3.36
N LEU A 55 3.35 13.77 -2.54
CA LEU A 55 4.50 13.70 -1.65
C LEU A 55 5.64 12.83 -2.20
N THR A 56 5.59 12.51 -3.49
CA THR A 56 6.65 11.74 -4.16
C THR A 56 8.03 12.36 -3.95
N GLY A 57 8.98 11.55 -3.48
CA GLY A 57 10.34 12.01 -3.17
C GLY A 57 10.51 12.69 -1.82
N ARG A 58 9.43 13.00 -1.10
CA ARG A 58 9.48 13.51 0.28
C ARG A 58 9.49 12.36 1.28
N ARG A 59 10.05 12.59 2.47
CA ARG A 59 10.08 11.57 3.53
C ARG A 59 8.67 11.13 3.95
N SER A 60 7.75 12.08 4.08
CA SER A 60 6.34 11.80 4.40
C SER A 60 5.69 10.89 3.35
N GLY A 61 5.95 11.10 2.06
CA GLY A 61 5.48 10.22 0.99
C GLY A 61 6.02 8.80 1.13
N TYR A 62 7.32 8.63 1.40
CA TYR A 62 7.89 7.31 1.65
C TYR A 62 7.28 6.62 2.88
N VAL A 63 7.00 7.36 3.96
CA VAL A 63 6.36 6.78 5.15
C VAL A 63 4.94 6.33 4.84
N ILE A 64 4.14 7.16 4.17
CA ILE A 64 2.76 6.83 3.79
C ILE A 64 2.74 5.59 2.88
N THR A 65 3.58 5.56 1.84
CA THR A 65 3.63 4.44 0.91
C THR A 65 4.21 3.17 1.54
N LEU A 66 5.09 3.30 2.53
CA LEU A 66 5.57 2.17 3.32
C LEU A 66 4.44 1.55 4.15
N LEU A 67 3.68 2.37 4.86
CA LEU A 67 2.55 1.89 5.67
C LEU A 67 1.49 1.21 4.80
N LEU A 68 1.13 1.83 3.67
CA LEU A 68 0.23 1.22 2.70
C LEU A 68 0.78 -0.13 2.19
N GLY A 69 2.06 -0.18 1.84
CA GLY A 69 2.70 -1.40 1.36
C GLY A 69 2.69 -2.53 2.38
N ILE A 70 2.93 -2.22 3.67
CA ILE A 70 2.85 -3.20 4.76
C ILE A 70 1.41 -3.72 4.93
N VAL A 71 0.43 -2.82 4.93
CA VAL A 71 -0.99 -3.21 5.02
C VAL A 71 -1.37 -4.08 3.83
N ALA A 72 -1.04 -3.67 2.60
CA ALA A 72 -1.31 -4.43 1.39
C ALA A 72 -0.66 -5.83 1.39
N ALA A 73 0.59 -5.91 1.85
CA ALA A 73 1.29 -7.19 2.00
C ALA A 73 0.67 -8.11 3.07
N GLY A 74 0.04 -7.53 4.10
CA GLY A 74 -0.62 -8.27 5.18
C GLY A 74 -1.99 -8.83 4.81
N VAL A 75 -2.69 -8.25 3.84
CA VAL A 75 -4.06 -8.66 3.48
C VAL A 75 -4.16 -10.15 3.10
N PRO A 76 -3.29 -10.75 2.28
CA PRO A 76 -3.35 -12.18 1.98
C PRO A 76 -3.21 -13.06 3.22
N VAL A 77 -2.38 -12.63 4.19
CA VAL A 77 -2.16 -13.35 5.45
C VAL A 77 -3.40 -13.30 6.32
N LEU A 78 -4.03 -12.12 6.45
CA LEU A 78 -5.26 -11.93 7.21
C LEU A 78 -6.41 -12.79 6.66
N HIS A 79 -6.56 -12.85 5.34
CA HIS A 79 -7.60 -13.67 4.70
C HIS A 79 -7.34 -15.18 4.87
N ARG A 80 -6.09 -15.62 4.88
CA ARG A 80 -5.75 -17.04 5.11
C ARG A 80 -6.02 -17.47 6.55
N VAL A 81 -5.77 -16.61 7.52
CA VAL A 81 -5.96 -16.88 8.95
C VAL A 81 -7.43 -16.73 9.37
N GLY A 82 -8.22 -15.94 8.64
CA GLY A 82 -9.58 -15.52 9.02
C GLY A 82 -10.69 -16.52 8.74
N GLY A 83 -10.43 -17.74 8.22
CA GLY A 83 -11.50 -18.64 8.27
C GLY A 83 -11.77 -19.70 7.22
N PRO A 84 -12.76 -20.56 7.51
CA PRO A 84 -13.16 -21.71 6.68
C PRO A 84 -13.87 -21.35 5.37
N ARG A 85 -13.97 -20.06 5.04
CA ARG A 85 -14.64 -19.56 3.82
C ARG A 85 -13.77 -19.64 2.56
N SER A 86 -12.53 -20.06 2.67
CA SER A 86 -11.60 -20.19 1.54
C SER A 86 -12.12 -21.05 0.38
N ALA A 87 -13.00 -22.00 0.62
CA ALA A 87 -13.61 -22.84 -0.41
C ALA A 87 -14.58 -22.09 -1.35
N ARG A 88 -15.03 -20.89 -1.00
CA ARG A 88 -15.93 -20.05 -1.81
C ARG A 88 -15.19 -18.97 -2.59
N TRP A 89 -13.88 -18.83 -2.39
CA TRP A 89 -13.10 -17.80 -3.05
C TRP A 89 -12.81 -18.19 -4.50
N GLY A 90 -13.44 -17.50 -5.43
CA GLY A 90 -13.20 -17.73 -6.85
C GLY A 90 -11.75 -17.36 -7.22
N PHE A 91 -11.31 -17.80 -8.40
CA PHE A 91 -9.99 -17.51 -8.96
C PHE A 91 -9.62 -16.02 -8.92
N PHE A 92 -10.58 -15.15 -9.23
CA PHE A 92 -10.39 -13.69 -9.23
C PHE A 92 -9.98 -13.15 -7.85
N PHE A 93 -10.63 -13.64 -6.79
CA PHE A 93 -10.33 -13.22 -5.42
C PHE A 93 -8.90 -13.60 -5.01
N VAL A 94 -8.51 -14.85 -5.25
CA VAL A 94 -7.16 -15.32 -4.91
C VAL A 94 -6.11 -14.55 -5.70
N TRP A 95 -6.36 -14.31 -6.97
CA TRP A 95 -5.46 -13.57 -7.84
C TRP A 95 -5.28 -12.11 -7.37
N THR A 96 -6.36 -11.41 -7.04
CA THR A 96 -6.28 -10.02 -6.54
C THR A 96 -5.54 -9.94 -5.21
N LEU A 97 -5.73 -10.92 -4.31
CA LEU A 97 -4.98 -11.01 -3.05
C LEU A 97 -3.48 -11.17 -3.28
N LEU A 98 -3.09 -12.09 -4.15
CA LEU A 98 -1.68 -12.34 -4.46
C LEU A 98 -1.02 -11.12 -5.12
N ALA A 99 -1.72 -10.52 -6.08
CA ALA A 99 -1.24 -9.30 -6.76
C ALA A 99 -1.11 -8.13 -5.78
N LEU A 100 -2.08 -7.96 -4.87
CA LEU A 100 -2.05 -6.95 -3.81
C LEU A 100 -0.87 -7.19 -2.86
N GLY A 101 -0.69 -8.41 -2.39
CA GLY A 101 0.44 -8.77 -1.52
C GLY A 101 1.78 -8.50 -2.18
N ALA A 102 1.96 -8.94 -3.42
CA ALA A 102 3.20 -8.74 -4.18
C ALA A 102 3.49 -7.25 -4.42
N SER A 103 2.49 -6.46 -4.86
CA SER A 103 2.64 -5.02 -5.08
C SER A 103 2.92 -4.29 -3.76
N GLY A 104 2.31 -4.72 -2.64
CA GLY A 104 2.54 -4.19 -1.31
C GLY A 104 3.97 -4.41 -0.83
N VAL A 105 4.49 -5.63 -0.95
CA VAL A 105 5.90 -5.94 -0.60
C VAL A 105 6.85 -5.10 -1.44
N PHE A 106 6.60 -4.99 -2.73
CA PHE A 106 7.45 -4.21 -3.62
C PHE A 106 7.42 -2.71 -3.28
N SER A 107 6.25 -2.15 -3.00
CA SER A 107 6.09 -0.75 -2.56
C SER A 107 6.80 -0.49 -1.24
N ALA A 108 6.66 -1.40 -0.26
CA ALA A 108 7.34 -1.29 1.03
C ALA A 108 8.87 -1.31 0.86
N ALA A 109 9.41 -2.24 0.07
CA ALA A 109 10.85 -2.33 -0.20
C ALA A 109 11.41 -1.06 -0.85
N LEU A 110 10.70 -0.51 -1.86
CA LEU A 110 11.10 0.74 -2.50
C LEU A 110 11.03 1.93 -1.55
N SER A 111 10.03 1.98 -0.66
CA SER A 111 9.85 3.04 0.33
C SER A 111 10.96 3.01 1.37
N VAL A 112 11.30 1.84 1.92
CA VAL A 112 12.46 1.68 2.84
C VAL A 112 13.75 2.15 2.19
N ARG A 113 13.98 1.74 0.95
CA ARG A 113 15.16 2.17 0.20
C ARG A 113 15.21 3.69 -0.03
N GLY A 114 14.04 4.30 -0.29
CA GLY A 114 13.91 5.75 -0.44
C GLY A 114 14.20 6.49 0.87
N LEU A 115 13.64 6.02 1.98
CA LEU A 115 13.88 6.57 3.31
C LEU A 115 15.36 6.48 3.70
N TRP A 116 15.98 5.32 3.50
CA TRP A 116 17.38 5.13 3.87
C TRP A 116 18.30 6.10 3.10
N ARG A 117 18.07 6.28 1.82
CA ARG A 117 18.83 7.27 1.02
C ARG A 117 18.63 8.68 1.53
N SER A 118 17.39 9.08 1.82
CA SER A 118 17.11 10.43 2.32
C SER A 118 17.74 10.73 3.68
N VAL A 119 18.01 9.70 4.50
CA VAL A 119 18.74 9.84 5.76
C VAL A 119 20.25 9.98 5.50
N ARG A 120 20.77 9.17 4.58
CA ARG A 120 22.19 9.19 4.23
C ARG A 120 22.63 10.52 3.62
N GLU A 121 21.86 11.03 2.66
CA GLU A 121 22.12 12.33 2.00
C GLU A 121 22.19 13.48 3.01
N ARG A 122 21.37 13.46 4.08
CA ARG A 122 21.46 14.48 5.14
C ARG A 122 22.70 14.34 6.01
N ARG A 123 23.24 13.16 6.20
CA ARG A 123 24.47 12.95 6.98
C ARG A 123 25.71 13.37 6.21
N GLU A 124 25.65 13.27 4.89
CA GLU A 124 26.75 13.63 4.00
C GLU A 124 26.73 15.11 3.57
N ALA A 125 25.64 15.85 3.84
CA ALA A 125 25.56 17.28 3.63
C ALA A 125 26.53 17.99 4.58
N PRO A 126 27.60 18.69 4.09
CA PRO A 126 28.56 19.36 4.96
C PRO A 126 27.83 20.43 5.78
N SER A 127 28.20 20.54 7.06
CA SER A 127 27.79 21.64 7.95
C SER A 127 28.49 22.95 7.50
N PHE A 128 28.15 23.45 6.33
CA PHE A 128 28.54 24.78 5.88
C PHE A 128 27.57 25.79 6.48
N GLN A 129 27.63 26.00 7.78
CA GLN A 129 27.07 27.17 8.46
C GLN A 129 27.86 27.39 9.74
N ALA A 130 28.99 28.01 9.62
CA ALA A 130 29.58 28.83 10.69
C ALA A 130 29.90 30.20 10.08
#